data_fdd5d3549e00256c53214d1b19604680
#
_entry.id   fdd5d3549e00256c53214d1b19604680
#
_cell.length_a   1.000
_cell.length_b   1.000
_cell.length_c   1.000
_cell.angle_alpha   90.00
_cell.angle_beta   90.00
_cell.angle_gamma   90.00
#
_symmetry.space_group_name_H-M   'P 1'
#
loop_
_entity.id
_entity.type
_entity.pdbx_description
1 polymer ?
#
loop_
_entity_poly.entity_id
_entity_poly.type
_entity_poly.pdbx_seq_one_letter_code
_entity_poly.pdbx_strand_id
1 'polypeptide(L)'
;MEKNKKIFPFYKLFSYDILFYYAISILFLNGVKGLSLSEIAVLNGVYATCAIIFQIPAALITDKIGLRNSMILGNIFCLLWGIDYLIAPSFATLAIGDLLLALGFALKGTSESPFLYSSLKKLNNLSEFSKVEGKGSSLYFIVEALACVAAGYLYKVNVYLPLIFSCICALIAIVLAYFTTPIKNLKAANITPKERKDELISGFKFIFKSKRLHALLVFACLFYGILAVAATYFKTFLTVIEVDSTTFGYIFAAASITASIGSLVQEKISKKFRNQTLTFMSLTYVASFVFIGVISILTTNYNVLLVTGIVVYLFQMFIRGAYRIIVKNYVSNFTTSAIRSKLMSIYYLAENFGSAIILFIISKPLDIFPIGLIYTMSGFVFSVALIAVLNYMQTRIGLKPEQYTKRDRLNLDD
;
A
#
# COMPACT_ATOMS: atom_id res chain seq x y z
N MET A 1 -13.40 -1.85 -27.61
CA MET A 1 -12.26 -1.29 -26.86
C MET A 1 -12.54 0.12 -26.35
N GLU A 2 -13.19 1.00 -27.11
CA GLU A 2 -13.62 2.32 -26.60
C GLU A 2 -14.48 2.22 -25.32
N LYS A 3 -15.38 1.22 -25.27
CA LYS A 3 -16.16 0.92 -24.07
C LYS A 3 -15.28 0.65 -22.84
N ASN A 4 -14.21 -0.14 -23.01
CA ASN A 4 -13.25 -0.43 -21.92
C ASN A 4 -12.57 0.85 -21.40
N LYS A 5 -12.12 1.73 -22.30
CA LYS A 5 -11.51 3.01 -21.98
C LYS A 5 -12.45 3.91 -21.15
N LYS A 6 -13.74 3.94 -21.49
CA LYS A 6 -14.76 4.72 -20.78
C LYS A 6 -15.12 4.13 -19.41
N ILE A 7 -15.25 2.82 -19.30
CA ILE A 7 -15.65 2.13 -18.07
C ILE A 7 -14.51 2.06 -17.06
N PHE A 8 -13.26 1.88 -17.51
CA PHE A 8 -12.11 1.61 -16.64
C PHE A 8 -11.91 2.63 -15.50
N PRO A 9 -12.01 3.96 -15.69
CA PRO A 9 -11.87 4.91 -14.59
C PRO A 9 -12.92 4.74 -13.48
N PHE A 10 -14.17 4.42 -13.85
CA PHE A 10 -15.24 4.16 -12.88
C PHE A 10 -15.06 2.81 -12.19
N TYR A 11 -14.65 1.79 -12.94
CA TYR A 11 -14.26 0.50 -12.37
C TYR A 11 -13.15 0.70 -11.32
N LYS A 12 -12.09 1.45 -11.68
CA LYS A 12 -10.95 1.72 -10.80
C LYS A 12 -11.36 2.46 -9.54
N LEU A 13 -12.32 3.37 -9.62
CA LEU A 13 -12.87 4.07 -8.46
C LEU A 13 -13.38 3.09 -7.38
N PHE A 14 -14.11 2.04 -7.77
CA PHE A 14 -14.70 1.09 -6.82
C PHE A 14 -13.80 -0.11 -6.51
N SER A 15 -12.77 -0.34 -7.32
CA SER A 15 -11.87 -1.50 -7.24
C SER A 15 -10.50 -1.18 -6.65
N TYR A 16 -10.09 0.10 -6.58
CA TYR A 16 -8.73 0.48 -6.23
C TYR A 16 -8.31 -0.02 -4.84
N ASP A 17 -9.13 0.25 -3.84
CA ASP A 17 -8.98 -0.19 -2.46
C ASP A 17 -10.36 -0.34 -1.80
N ILE A 18 -10.42 -0.60 -0.50
CA ILE A 18 -11.67 -0.78 0.23
C ILE A 18 -12.16 0.58 0.73
N LEU A 19 -13.15 1.14 0.03
CA LEU A 19 -13.82 2.36 0.47
C LEU A 19 -14.62 2.11 1.76
N PHE A 20 -14.89 3.17 2.52
CA PHE A 20 -15.65 3.21 3.79
C PHE A 20 -15.04 2.44 4.97
N TYR A 21 -14.47 1.25 4.77
CA TYR A 21 -13.94 0.44 5.87
C TYR A 21 -12.57 0.93 6.38
N TYR A 22 -11.71 1.47 5.50
CA TYR A 22 -10.32 1.81 5.83
C TYR A 22 -10.19 2.70 7.08
N ALA A 23 -10.99 3.76 7.17
CA ALA A 23 -10.93 4.72 8.27
C ALA A 23 -11.33 4.10 9.62
N ILE A 24 -12.36 3.24 9.63
CA ILE A 24 -12.95 2.70 10.86
C ILE A 24 -12.47 1.28 11.22
N SER A 25 -11.53 0.74 10.44
CA SER A 25 -11.12 -0.68 10.55
C SER A 25 -10.73 -1.09 11.97
N ILE A 26 -9.97 -0.26 12.70
CA ILE A 26 -9.57 -0.58 14.07
C ILE A 26 -10.75 -0.51 15.05
N LEU A 27 -11.64 0.48 14.88
CA LEU A 27 -12.85 0.59 15.71
C LEU A 27 -13.74 -0.63 15.52
N PHE A 28 -13.85 -1.13 14.29
CA PHE A 28 -14.63 -2.32 14.00
C PHE A 28 -13.97 -3.59 14.58
N LEU A 29 -12.67 -3.78 14.36
CA LEU A 29 -11.97 -4.98 14.84
C LEU A 29 -11.83 -5.03 16.36
N ASN A 30 -11.51 -3.91 17.00
CA ASN A 30 -11.36 -3.85 18.44
C ASN A 30 -12.73 -3.73 19.14
N GLY A 31 -13.56 -2.75 18.72
CA GLY A 31 -14.82 -2.44 19.41
C GLY A 31 -15.96 -3.42 19.10
N VAL A 32 -16.05 -3.99 17.89
CA VAL A 32 -17.15 -4.87 17.48
C VAL A 32 -16.73 -6.35 17.52
N LYS A 33 -15.52 -6.67 17.03
CA LYS A 33 -15.01 -8.06 16.99
C LYS A 33 -14.25 -8.45 18.26
N GLY A 34 -13.95 -7.51 19.15
CA GLY A 34 -13.29 -7.75 20.43
C GLY A 34 -11.83 -8.17 20.34
N LEU A 35 -11.17 -7.91 19.19
CA LEU A 35 -9.75 -8.23 19.04
C LEU A 35 -8.87 -7.28 19.84
N SER A 36 -7.81 -7.81 20.46
CA SER A 36 -6.77 -6.98 21.04
C SER A 36 -6.00 -6.20 19.97
N LEU A 37 -5.29 -5.15 20.37
CA LEU A 37 -4.46 -4.35 19.46
C LEU A 37 -3.33 -5.17 18.85
N SER A 38 -2.80 -6.13 19.62
CA SER A 38 -1.83 -7.13 19.18
C SER A 38 -2.41 -8.04 18.09
N GLU A 39 -3.60 -8.58 18.29
CA GLU A 39 -4.26 -9.44 17.31
C GLU A 39 -4.52 -8.69 16.00
N ILE A 40 -4.92 -7.41 16.05
CA ILE A 40 -5.10 -6.57 14.87
C ILE A 40 -3.77 -6.38 14.13
N ALA A 41 -2.66 -6.16 14.84
CA ALA A 41 -1.34 -6.05 14.22
C ALA A 41 -0.90 -7.36 13.58
N VAL A 42 -1.15 -8.50 14.22
CA VAL A 42 -0.92 -9.84 13.67
C VAL A 42 -1.75 -10.06 12.40
N LEU A 43 -3.03 -9.68 12.41
CA LEU A 43 -3.93 -9.81 11.27
C LEU A 43 -3.42 -9.03 10.04
N ASN A 44 -2.97 -7.79 10.25
CA ASN A 44 -2.30 -7.00 9.20
C ASN A 44 -1.01 -7.69 8.68
N GLY A 45 -0.24 -8.33 9.57
CA GLY A 45 0.93 -9.14 9.21
C GLY A 45 0.57 -10.39 8.39
N VAL A 46 -0.53 -11.05 8.73
CA VAL A 46 -1.09 -12.18 7.96
C VAL A 46 -1.47 -11.72 6.56
N TYR A 47 -2.22 -10.62 6.43
CA TYR A 47 -2.54 -10.04 5.12
C TYR A 47 -1.29 -9.78 4.28
N ALA A 48 -0.27 -9.09 4.85
CA ALA A 48 0.97 -8.78 4.15
C ALA A 48 1.72 -10.05 3.68
N THR A 49 1.74 -11.10 4.52
CA THR A 49 2.34 -12.40 4.18
C THR A 49 1.58 -13.07 3.04
N CYS A 50 0.25 -13.08 3.11
CA CYS A 50 -0.61 -13.66 2.07
C CYS A 50 -0.48 -12.91 0.75
N ALA A 51 -0.33 -11.58 0.77
CA ALA A 51 -0.10 -10.78 -0.43
C ALA A 51 1.19 -11.19 -1.17
N ILE A 52 2.23 -11.62 -0.43
CA ILE A 52 3.45 -12.18 -1.02
C ILE A 52 3.18 -13.55 -1.64
N ILE A 53 2.57 -14.45 -0.88
CA ILE A 53 2.33 -15.83 -1.28
C ILE A 53 1.46 -15.90 -2.54
N PHE A 54 0.42 -15.08 -2.60
CA PHE A 54 -0.54 -15.10 -3.71
C PHE A 54 -0.07 -14.36 -4.98
N GLN A 55 1.06 -13.66 -4.97
CA GLN A 55 1.54 -12.94 -6.16
C GLN A 55 1.74 -13.85 -7.38
N ILE A 56 2.36 -15.02 -7.18
CA ILE A 56 2.60 -15.99 -8.26
C ILE A 56 1.31 -16.73 -8.65
N PRO A 57 0.57 -17.34 -7.71
CA PRO A 57 -0.70 -18.00 -8.03
C PRO A 57 -1.68 -17.08 -8.76
N ALA A 58 -1.83 -15.83 -8.33
CA ALA A 58 -2.74 -14.88 -8.99
C ALA A 58 -2.32 -14.59 -10.44
N ALA A 59 -1.02 -14.46 -10.71
CA ALA A 59 -0.54 -14.29 -12.08
C ALA A 59 -0.86 -15.49 -12.97
N LEU A 60 -0.65 -16.72 -12.45
CA LEU A 60 -0.98 -17.96 -13.19
C LEU A 60 -2.49 -18.12 -13.43
N ILE A 61 -3.31 -17.76 -12.44
CA ILE A 61 -4.76 -17.76 -12.59
C ILE A 61 -5.16 -16.73 -13.68
N THR A 62 -4.57 -15.51 -13.62
CA THR A 62 -4.84 -14.45 -14.61
C THR A 62 -4.48 -14.87 -16.03
N ASP A 63 -3.34 -15.55 -16.20
CA ASP A 63 -2.91 -16.07 -17.50
C ASP A 63 -3.91 -17.12 -18.05
N LYS A 64 -4.49 -17.92 -17.18
CA LYS A 64 -5.42 -19.02 -17.54
C LYS A 64 -6.84 -18.53 -17.86
N ILE A 65 -7.41 -17.68 -16.99
CA ILE A 65 -8.81 -17.22 -17.12
C ILE A 65 -8.95 -15.92 -17.89
N GLY A 66 -7.85 -15.20 -18.13
CA GLY A 66 -7.78 -13.92 -18.83
C GLY A 66 -8.03 -12.71 -17.93
N LEU A 67 -7.59 -11.55 -18.42
CA LEU A 67 -7.53 -10.29 -17.65
C LEU A 67 -8.87 -9.86 -17.07
N ARG A 68 -9.94 -9.87 -17.90
CA ARG A 68 -11.29 -9.47 -17.46
C ARG A 68 -11.83 -10.37 -16.35
N ASN A 69 -11.72 -11.68 -16.54
CA ASN A 69 -12.26 -12.65 -15.57
C ASN A 69 -11.48 -12.59 -14.26
N SER A 70 -10.17 -12.27 -14.31
CA SER A 70 -9.36 -12.03 -13.11
C SER A 70 -9.77 -10.76 -12.36
N MET A 71 -10.13 -9.68 -13.08
CA MET A 71 -10.70 -8.48 -12.46
C MET A 71 -12.01 -8.80 -11.73
N ILE A 72 -12.90 -9.59 -12.35
CA ILE A 72 -14.17 -10.03 -11.76
C ILE A 72 -13.91 -10.91 -10.53
N LEU A 73 -13.08 -11.95 -10.68
CA LEU A 73 -12.76 -12.89 -9.61
C LEU A 73 -12.07 -12.19 -8.42
N GLY A 74 -11.18 -11.23 -8.70
CA GLY A 74 -10.52 -10.45 -7.66
C GLY A 74 -11.51 -9.63 -6.81
N ASN A 75 -12.50 -9.00 -7.44
CA ASN A 75 -13.55 -8.29 -6.71
C ASN A 75 -14.55 -9.23 -6.02
N ILE A 76 -14.78 -10.44 -6.53
CA ILE A 76 -15.55 -11.48 -5.82
C ILE A 76 -14.85 -11.86 -4.52
N PHE A 77 -13.52 -12.05 -4.52
CA PHE A 77 -12.78 -12.32 -3.30
C PHE A 77 -12.80 -11.14 -2.31
N CYS A 78 -12.77 -9.89 -2.80
CA CYS A 78 -12.95 -8.72 -1.93
C CYS A 78 -14.37 -8.68 -1.32
N LEU A 79 -15.40 -9.07 -2.09
CA LEU A 79 -16.77 -9.19 -1.57
C LEU A 79 -16.89 -10.30 -0.52
N LEU A 80 -16.30 -11.47 -0.77
CA LEU A 80 -16.28 -12.59 0.18
C LEU A 80 -15.56 -12.22 1.48
N TRP A 81 -14.46 -11.48 1.39
CA TRP A 81 -13.82 -10.88 2.57
C TRP A 81 -14.79 -10.01 3.37
N GLY A 82 -15.51 -9.11 2.71
CA GLY A 82 -16.47 -8.23 3.38
C GLY A 82 -17.61 -9.02 4.06
N ILE A 83 -18.13 -10.07 3.41
CA ILE A 83 -19.16 -10.97 3.98
C ILE A 83 -18.59 -11.73 5.17
N ASP A 84 -17.37 -12.27 5.06
CA ASP A 84 -16.69 -12.95 6.16
C ASP A 84 -16.55 -12.01 7.37
N TYR A 85 -16.07 -10.80 7.18
CA TYR A 85 -15.90 -9.81 8.25
C TYR A 85 -17.22 -9.43 8.93
N LEU A 86 -18.37 -9.44 8.22
CA LEU A 86 -19.68 -9.23 8.81
C LEU A 86 -20.04 -10.35 9.79
N ILE A 87 -19.82 -11.61 9.43
CA ILE A 87 -20.28 -12.79 10.16
C ILE A 87 -19.19 -13.48 11.01
N ALA A 88 -17.90 -13.16 10.81
CA ALA A 88 -16.78 -13.82 11.49
C ALA A 88 -16.89 -13.75 13.01
N PRO A 89 -16.87 -14.91 13.72
CA PRO A 89 -16.97 -14.94 15.17
C PRO A 89 -15.63 -14.98 15.89
N SER A 90 -14.50 -15.11 15.17
CA SER A 90 -13.19 -15.33 15.77
C SER A 90 -12.05 -14.77 14.96
N PHE A 91 -10.88 -14.63 15.60
CA PHE A 91 -9.63 -14.26 14.92
C PHE A 91 -9.32 -15.18 13.71
N ALA A 92 -9.49 -16.48 13.85
CA ALA A 92 -9.18 -17.44 12.79
C ALA A 92 -10.03 -17.23 11.54
N THR A 93 -11.32 -16.93 11.70
CA THR A 93 -12.22 -16.63 10.56
C THR A 93 -11.86 -15.30 9.91
N LEU A 94 -11.56 -14.26 10.69
CA LEU A 94 -11.07 -12.98 10.14
C LEU A 94 -9.74 -13.14 9.37
N ALA A 95 -8.85 -14.03 9.83
CA ALA A 95 -7.62 -14.34 9.11
C ALA A 95 -7.90 -15.04 7.76
N ILE A 96 -8.95 -15.88 7.67
CA ILE A 96 -9.43 -16.45 6.40
C ILE A 96 -9.96 -15.35 5.49
N GLY A 97 -10.71 -14.40 6.04
CA GLY A 97 -11.13 -13.21 5.31
C GLY A 97 -9.94 -12.47 4.70
N ASP A 98 -8.89 -12.21 5.46
CA ASP A 98 -7.69 -11.54 4.97
C ASP A 98 -6.93 -12.33 3.90
N LEU A 99 -6.95 -13.66 3.96
CA LEU A 99 -6.50 -14.53 2.87
C LEU A 99 -7.27 -14.26 1.57
N LEU A 100 -8.61 -14.18 1.65
CA LEU A 100 -9.46 -13.88 0.50
C LEU A 100 -9.16 -12.48 -0.04
N LEU A 101 -9.02 -11.48 0.84
CA LEU A 101 -8.69 -10.12 0.46
C LEU A 101 -7.34 -10.05 -0.27
N ALA A 102 -6.30 -10.68 0.28
CA ALA A 102 -4.97 -10.70 -0.30
C ALA A 102 -4.97 -11.35 -1.70
N LEU A 103 -5.69 -12.46 -1.88
CA LEU A 103 -5.87 -13.10 -3.18
C LEU A 103 -6.64 -12.20 -4.15
N GLY A 104 -7.68 -11.53 -3.67
CA GLY A 104 -8.46 -10.57 -4.44
C GLY A 104 -7.59 -9.44 -4.99
N PHE A 105 -6.79 -8.79 -4.13
CA PHE A 105 -5.89 -7.72 -4.56
C PHE A 105 -4.75 -8.23 -5.45
N ALA A 106 -4.23 -9.43 -5.24
CA ALA A 106 -3.22 -10.03 -6.11
C ALA A 106 -3.76 -10.26 -7.54
N LEU A 107 -4.99 -10.77 -7.68
CA LEU A 107 -5.66 -10.93 -8.98
C LEU A 107 -5.92 -9.59 -9.68
N LYS A 108 -6.36 -8.59 -8.95
CA LYS A 108 -6.57 -7.23 -9.45
C LYS A 108 -5.25 -6.61 -9.91
N GLY A 109 -4.21 -6.72 -9.10
CA GLY A 109 -2.86 -6.20 -9.39
C GLY A 109 -2.26 -6.79 -10.67
N THR A 110 -2.50 -8.08 -10.95
CA THR A 110 -2.01 -8.76 -12.15
C THR A 110 -2.86 -8.51 -13.40
N SER A 111 -4.09 -7.99 -13.27
CA SER A 111 -5.05 -7.91 -14.38
C SER A 111 -5.44 -6.48 -14.79
N GLU A 112 -5.62 -5.54 -13.86
CA GLU A 112 -6.21 -4.23 -14.14
C GLU A 112 -5.39 -3.37 -15.12
N SER A 113 -4.16 -3.03 -14.76
CA SER A 113 -3.30 -2.22 -15.64
C SER A 113 -2.95 -2.91 -16.96
N PRO A 114 -2.65 -4.24 -17.01
CA PRO A 114 -2.52 -4.97 -18.26
C PRO A 114 -3.78 -4.97 -19.13
N PHE A 115 -4.98 -5.00 -18.51
CA PHE A 115 -6.26 -4.92 -19.23
C PHE A 115 -6.40 -3.55 -19.92
N LEU A 116 -6.18 -2.45 -19.21
CA LEU A 116 -6.23 -1.12 -19.79
C LEU A 116 -5.18 -0.97 -20.91
N TYR A 117 -3.93 -1.38 -20.65
CA TYR A 117 -2.85 -1.33 -21.64
C TYR A 117 -3.22 -2.08 -22.92
N SER A 118 -3.72 -3.31 -22.79
CA SER A 118 -4.10 -4.14 -23.93
C SER A 118 -5.32 -3.58 -24.68
N SER A 119 -6.27 -2.93 -23.96
CA SER A 119 -7.41 -2.25 -24.58
C SER A 119 -6.96 -1.07 -25.45
N LEU A 120 -6.07 -0.23 -24.90
CA LEU A 120 -5.56 0.95 -25.62
C LEU A 120 -4.62 0.59 -26.75
N LYS A 121 -3.84 -0.49 -26.61
CA LYS A 121 -2.98 -1.01 -27.69
C LYS A 121 -3.83 -1.43 -28.91
N LYS A 122 -4.99 -2.08 -28.69
CA LYS A 122 -5.92 -2.43 -29.77
C LYS A 122 -6.59 -1.22 -30.44
N LEU A 123 -6.62 -0.08 -29.75
CA LEU A 123 -7.12 1.19 -30.28
C LEU A 123 -6.02 2.03 -30.95
N ASN A 124 -4.76 1.57 -30.96
CA ASN A 124 -3.58 2.33 -31.36
C ASN A 124 -3.41 3.65 -30.58
N ASN A 125 -3.86 3.69 -29.33
CA ASN A 125 -3.91 4.89 -28.50
C ASN A 125 -3.23 4.71 -27.13
N LEU A 126 -2.00 4.15 -27.15
CA LEU A 126 -1.21 3.90 -25.94
C LEU A 126 -0.79 5.19 -25.21
N SER A 127 -0.71 6.31 -25.91
CA SER A 127 -0.39 7.63 -25.32
C SER A 127 -1.38 8.06 -24.24
N GLU A 128 -2.61 7.56 -24.27
CA GLU A 128 -3.63 7.87 -23.28
C GLU A 128 -3.58 6.97 -22.03
N PHE A 129 -2.69 5.97 -21.98
CA PHE A 129 -2.64 5.02 -20.86
C PHE A 129 -2.52 5.74 -19.50
N SER A 130 -1.50 6.60 -19.36
CA SER A 130 -1.29 7.33 -18.10
C SER A 130 -2.45 8.26 -17.74
N LYS A 131 -3.11 8.84 -18.76
CA LYS A 131 -4.26 9.72 -18.55
C LYS A 131 -5.49 8.97 -18.03
N VAL A 132 -5.79 7.80 -18.60
CA VAL A 132 -6.97 6.99 -18.21
C VAL A 132 -6.73 6.33 -16.85
N GLU A 133 -5.54 5.75 -16.63
CA GLU A 133 -5.13 5.17 -15.34
C GLU A 133 -5.14 6.22 -14.23
N GLY A 134 -4.56 7.39 -14.51
CA GLY A 134 -4.52 8.53 -13.59
C GLY A 134 -5.92 9.06 -13.25
N LYS A 135 -6.82 9.14 -14.24
CA LYS A 135 -8.21 9.56 -14.00
C LYS A 135 -8.92 8.60 -13.03
N GLY A 136 -8.73 7.28 -13.19
CA GLY A 136 -9.33 6.29 -12.28
C GLY A 136 -8.81 6.45 -10.86
N SER A 137 -7.50 6.58 -10.69
CA SER A 137 -6.88 6.77 -9.37
C SER A 137 -7.28 8.10 -8.73
N SER A 138 -7.37 9.19 -9.50
CA SER A 138 -7.80 10.49 -8.97
C SER A 138 -9.25 10.47 -8.50
N LEU A 139 -10.15 9.83 -9.26
CA LEU A 139 -11.55 9.63 -8.85
C LEU A 139 -11.63 8.83 -7.54
N TYR A 140 -10.84 7.77 -7.42
CA TYR A 140 -10.78 6.99 -6.19
C TYR A 140 -10.38 7.86 -4.99
N PHE A 141 -9.28 8.60 -5.05
CA PHE A 141 -8.80 9.41 -3.91
C PHE A 141 -9.77 10.50 -3.48
N ILE A 142 -10.49 11.11 -4.44
CA ILE A 142 -11.55 12.08 -4.10
C ILE A 142 -12.70 11.39 -3.35
N VAL A 143 -13.16 10.26 -3.88
CA VAL A 143 -14.26 9.51 -3.27
C VAL A 143 -13.82 8.86 -1.95
N GLU A 144 -12.59 8.41 -1.82
CA GLU A 144 -12.03 7.90 -0.56
C GLU A 144 -12.10 8.93 0.55
N ALA A 145 -11.71 10.18 0.29
CA ALA A 145 -11.82 11.25 1.28
C ALA A 145 -13.27 11.46 1.75
N LEU A 146 -14.23 11.47 0.82
CA LEU A 146 -15.65 11.55 1.15
C LEU A 146 -16.15 10.30 1.88
N ALA A 147 -15.73 9.13 1.45
CA ALA A 147 -16.08 7.85 2.06
C ALA A 147 -15.54 7.72 3.49
N CYS A 148 -14.35 8.25 3.78
CA CYS A 148 -13.80 8.29 5.14
C CYS A 148 -14.69 9.12 6.07
N VAL A 149 -15.11 10.31 5.63
CA VAL A 149 -16.04 11.14 6.40
C VAL A 149 -17.37 10.42 6.60
N ALA A 150 -17.95 9.92 5.51
CA ALA A 150 -19.23 9.20 5.57
C ALA A 150 -19.15 7.95 6.46
N ALA A 151 -18.03 7.21 6.43
CA ALA A 151 -17.83 6.02 7.27
C ALA A 151 -17.91 6.31 8.76
N GLY A 152 -17.38 7.46 9.20
CA GLY A 152 -17.49 7.88 10.60
C GLY A 152 -18.93 8.09 11.06
N TYR A 153 -19.76 8.71 10.22
CA TYR A 153 -21.19 8.90 10.50
C TYR A 153 -21.98 7.59 10.40
N LEU A 154 -21.71 6.80 9.34
CA LEU A 154 -22.36 5.50 9.15
C LEU A 154 -22.09 4.57 10.33
N TYR A 155 -20.86 4.57 10.86
CA TYR A 155 -20.48 3.76 12.02
C TYR A 155 -21.28 4.15 13.28
N LYS A 156 -21.58 5.44 13.48
CA LYS A 156 -22.47 5.88 14.58
C LYS A 156 -23.90 5.40 14.43
N VAL A 157 -24.41 5.33 13.20
CA VAL A 157 -25.78 4.84 12.96
C VAL A 157 -25.85 3.33 13.17
N ASN A 158 -24.92 2.60 12.57
CA ASN A 158 -24.75 1.17 12.78
C ASN A 158 -23.32 0.76 12.42
N VAL A 159 -22.65 0.06 13.32
CA VAL A 159 -21.25 -0.34 13.21
C VAL A 159 -20.94 -1.20 11.98
N TYR A 160 -21.92 -1.88 11.42
CA TYR A 160 -21.78 -2.72 10.22
C TYR A 160 -21.96 -1.95 8.90
N LEU A 161 -22.59 -0.77 8.89
CA LEU A 161 -22.88 -0.02 7.67
C LEU A 161 -21.64 0.29 6.82
N PRO A 162 -20.51 0.77 7.36
CA PRO A 162 -19.34 1.03 6.55
C PRO A 162 -18.86 -0.21 5.78
N LEU A 163 -18.90 -1.38 6.41
CA LEU A 163 -18.52 -2.64 5.79
C LEU A 163 -19.53 -3.10 4.73
N ILE A 164 -20.83 -2.91 4.99
CA ILE A 164 -21.90 -3.17 4.00
C ILE A 164 -21.71 -2.29 2.76
N PHE A 165 -21.43 -1.00 2.92
CA PHE A 165 -21.14 -0.10 1.80
C PHE A 165 -19.86 -0.51 1.04
N SER A 166 -18.84 -1.04 1.73
CA SER A 166 -17.66 -1.62 1.08
C SER A 166 -18.03 -2.83 0.20
N CYS A 167 -18.91 -3.70 0.70
CA CYS A 167 -19.44 -4.84 -0.09
C CYS A 167 -20.23 -4.36 -1.33
N ILE A 168 -21.03 -3.31 -1.19
CA ILE A 168 -21.75 -2.70 -2.32
C ILE A 168 -20.76 -2.15 -3.35
N CYS A 169 -19.69 -1.49 -2.93
CA CYS A 169 -18.63 -1.03 -3.84
C CYS A 169 -17.98 -2.19 -4.60
N ALA A 170 -17.69 -3.31 -3.93
CA ALA A 170 -17.15 -4.50 -4.58
C ALA A 170 -18.14 -5.09 -5.60
N LEU A 171 -19.44 -5.12 -5.30
CA LEU A 171 -20.49 -5.53 -6.24
C LEU A 171 -20.55 -4.61 -7.47
N ILE A 172 -20.50 -3.29 -7.28
CA ILE A 172 -20.46 -2.33 -8.38
C ILE A 172 -19.21 -2.57 -9.26
N ALA A 173 -18.05 -2.82 -8.65
CA ALA A 173 -16.82 -3.14 -9.38
C ALA A 173 -16.95 -4.43 -10.20
N ILE A 174 -17.59 -5.48 -9.67
CA ILE A 174 -17.89 -6.72 -10.39
C ILE A 174 -18.77 -6.44 -11.61
N VAL A 175 -19.85 -5.69 -11.44
CA VAL A 175 -20.78 -5.33 -12.50
C VAL A 175 -20.08 -4.50 -13.58
N LEU A 176 -19.30 -3.49 -13.21
CA LEU A 176 -18.52 -2.68 -14.14
C LEU A 176 -17.50 -3.52 -14.91
N ALA A 177 -16.79 -4.43 -14.26
CA ALA A 177 -15.86 -5.35 -14.90
C ALA A 177 -16.60 -6.29 -15.89
N TYR A 178 -17.78 -6.77 -15.51
CA TYR A 178 -18.61 -7.63 -16.37
C TYR A 178 -19.02 -6.92 -17.67
N PHE A 179 -19.31 -5.64 -17.63
CA PHE A 179 -19.67 -4.86 -18.81
C PHE A 179 -18.49 -4.48 -19.70
N THR A 180 -17.25 -4.76 -19.31
CA THR A 180 -16.09 -4.56 -20.18
C THR A 180 -16.03 -5.62 -21.28
N THR A 181 -15.40 -5.31 -22.42
CA THR A 181 -15.17 -6.26 -23.50
C THR A 181 -13.94 -7.12 -23.19
N PRO A 182 -14.03 -8.45 -23.21
CA PRO A 182 -12.91 -9.33 -22.92
C PRO A 182 -11.76 -9.17 -23.94
N ILE A 183 -10.53 -9.31 -23.48
CA ILE A 183 -9.33 -9.24 -24.29
C ILE A 183 -8.57 -10.54 -24.13
N LYS A 184 -8.36 -11.26 -25.23
CA LYS A 184 -7.48 -12.45 -25.23
C LYS A 184 -6.03 -11.97 -25.04
N ASN A 185 -5.37 -12.45 -24.01
CA ASN A 185 -3.96 -12.19 -23.76
C ASN A 185 -3.13 -13.18 -24.56
N LEU A 186 -2.76 -12.81 -25.79
CA LEU A 186 -2.12 -13.71 -26.78
C LEU A 186 -0.72 -14.19 -26.36
N LYS A 187 -0.04 -13.50 -25.43
CA LYS A 187 1.33 -13.85 -25.00
C LYS A 187 1.40 -14.60 -23.66
N ALA A 188 0.37 -14.53 -22.80
CA ALA A 188 0.42 -15.08 -21.47
C ALA A 188 -0.12 -16.53 -21.38
N ALA A 189 -0.85 -17.00 -22.39
CA ALA A 189 -1.52 -18.29 -22.34
C ALA A 189 -0.59 -19.53 -22.28
N ASN A 190 0.73 -19.35 -22.47
CA ASN A 190 1.70 -20.43 -22.54
C ASN A 190 2.84 -20.35 -21.51
N ILE A 191 2.76 -19.41 -20.53
CA ILE A 191 3.81 -19.31 -19.50
C ILE A 191 3.56 -20.33 -18.42
N THR A 192 4.49 -21.25 -18.22
CA THR A 192 4.42 -22.28 -17.18
C THR A 192 4.75 -21.71 -15.79
N PRO A 193 4.27 -22.36 -14.68
CA PRO A 193 4.66 -22.00 -13.33
C PRO A 193 6.17 -21.94 -13.13
N LYS A 194 6.92 -22.84 -13.80
CA LYS A 194 8.37 -22.89 -13.78
C LYS A 194 8.99 -21.64 -14.40
N GLU A 195 8.51 -21.24 -15.58
CA GLU A 195 9.01 -20.04 -16.27
C GLU A 195 8.73 -18.77 -15.47
N ARG A 196 7.55 -18.66 -14.82
CA ARG A 196 7.25 -17.54 -13.89
C ARG A 196 8.19 -17.50 -12.71
N LYS A 197 8.47 -18.66 -12.11
CA LYS A 197 9.45 -18.78 -11.04
C LYS A 197 10.84 -18.38 -11.51
N ASP A 198 11.27 -18.86 -12.67
CA ASP A 198 12.58 -18.56 -13.26
C ASP A 198 12.69 -17.06 -13.63
N GLU A 199 11.60 -16.44 -14.07
CA GLU A 199 11.54 -14.98 -14.26
C GLU A 199 11.78 -14.20 -12.97
N LEU A 200 11.13 -14.59 -11.86
CA LEU A 200 11.36 -13.96 -10.57
C LEU A 200 12.77 -14.21 -10.04
N ILE A 201 13.26 -15.45 -10.14
CA ILE A 201 14.63 -15.79 -9.75
C ILE A 201 15.66 -14.99 -10.55
N SER A 202 15.44 -14.83 -11.84
CA SER A 202 16.34 -14.02 -12.70
C SER A 202 16.31 -12.55 -12.30
N GLY A 203 15.13 -12.01 -11.95
CA GLY A 203 14.99 -10.66 -11.44
C GLY A 203 15.69 -10.46 -10.09
N PHE A 204 15.54 -11.41 -9.14
CA PHE A 204 16.30 -11.40 -7.89
C PHE A 204 17.79 -11.47 -8.13
N LYS A 205 18.27 -12.41 -8.97
CA LYS A 205 19.69 -12.50 -9.32
C LYS A 205 20.23 -11.19 -9.90
N PHE A 206 19.44 -10.52 -10.72
CA PHE A 206 19.79 -9.21 -11.30
C PHE A 206 19.94 -8.14 -10.21
N ILE A 207 18.97 -8.05 -9.27
CA ILE A 207 19.04 -7.10 -8.15
C ILE A 207 20.26 -7.37 -7.28
N PHE A 208 20.53 -8.65 -6.95
CA PHE A 208 21.69 -9.00 -6.12
C PHE A 208 23.04 -8.76 -6.81
N LYS A 209 23.11 -8.82 -8.15
CA LYS A 209 24.29 -8.40 -8.90
C LYS A 209 24.51 -6.88 -8.84
N SER A 210 23.44 -6.09 -8.86
CA SER A 210 23.52 -4.63 -8.79
C SER A 210 23.55 -4.16 -7.33
N LYS A 211 24.74 -3.76 -6.86
CA LYS A 211 24.92 -3.22 -5.49
C LYS A 211 23.97 -2.06 -5.17
N ARG A 212 23.61 -1.26 -6.18
CA ARG A 212 22.71 -0.10 -6.04
C ARG A 212 21.26 -0.52 -5.88
N LEU A 213 20.77 -1.41 -6.74
CA LEU A 213 19.40 -1.93 -6.67
C LEU A 213 19.17 -2.73 -5.38
N HIS A 214 20.16 -3.52 -4.98
CA HIS A 214 20.10 -4.25 -3.72
C HIS A 214 20.00 -3.30 -2.51
N ALA A 215 20.83 -2.25 -2.44
CA ALA A 215 20.77 -1.26 -1.38
C ALA A 215 19.41 -0.54 -1.32
N LEU A 216 18.85 -0.17 -2.48
CA LEU A 216 17.53 0.44 -2.57
C LEU A 216 16.42 -0.54 -2.17
N LEU A 217 16.56 -1.84 -2.50
CA LEU A 217 15.60 -2.88 -2.10
C LEU A 217 15.56 -3.05 -0.57
N VAL A 218 16.74 -3.12 0.07
CA VAL A 218 16.85 -3.23 1.54
C VAL A 218 16.23 -2.01 2.21
N PHE A 219 16.51 -0.82 1.69
CA PHE A 219 15.88 0.42 2.18
C PHE A 219 14.36 0.39 2.03
N ALA A 220 13.86 0.02 0.86
CA ALA A 220 12.42 -0.06 0.59
C ALA A 220 11.72 -1.08 1.51
N CYS A 221 12.33 -2.25 1.71
CA CYS A 221 11.84 -3.28 2.64
C CYS A 221 11.67 -2.73 4.06
N LEU A 222 12.72 -2.10 4.61
CA LEU A 222 12.69 -1.53 5.95
C LEU A 222 11.71 -0.36 6.06
N PHE A 223 11.85 0.62 5.16
CA PHE A 223 11.08 1.87 5.29
C PHE A 223 9.58 1.67 5.03
N TYR A 224 9.22 0.79 4.10
CA TYR A 224 7.80 0.48 3.87
C TYR A 224 7.18 -0.26 5.06
N GLY A 225 7.94 -1.13 5.72
CA GLY A 225 7.51 -1.72 6.98
C GLY A 225 7.29 -0.68 8.08
N ILE A 226 8.15 0.34 8.19
CA ILE A 226 7.96 1.47 9.11
C ILE A 226 6.68 2.26 8.75
N LEU A 227 6.39 2.46 7.45
CA LEU A 227 5.15 3.11 7.00
C LEU A 227 3.90 2.32 7.40
N ALA A 228 3.95 0.98 7.32
CA ALA A 228 2.85 0.10 7.74
C ALA A 228 2.62 0.17 9.25
N VAL A 229 3.70 0.17 10.03
CA VAL A 229 3.66 0.32 11.49
C VAL A 229 3.07 1.67 11.89
N ALA A 230 3.47 2.76 11.25
CA ALA A 230 2.93 4.08 11.53
C ALA A 230 1.41 4.14 11.37
N ALA A 231 0.87 3.52 10.32
CA ALA A 231 -0.56 3.45 10.10
C ALA A 231 -1.29 2.66 11.19
N THR A 232 -0.70 1.53 11.63
CA THR A 232 -1.24 0.72 12.73
C THR A 232 -1.18 1.46 14.05
N TYR A 233 -0.03 2.02 14.39
CA TYR A 233 0.18 2.76 15.64
C TYR A 233 -0.73 3.98 15.76
N PHE A 234 -0.92 4.71 14.66
CA PHE A 234 -1.79 5.89 14.70
C PHE A 234 -3.25 5.53 14.94
N LYS A 235 -3.75 4.48 14.28
CA LYS A 235 -5.10 3.96 14.55
C LYS A 235 -5.25 3.50 16.01
N THR A 236 -4.25 2.77 16.51
CA THR A 236 -4.17 2.35 17.92
C THR A 236 -4.16 3.56 18.87
N PHE A 237 -3.34 4.57 18.58
CA PHE A 237 -3.25 5.80 19.36
C PHE A 237 -4.61 6.50 19.48
N LEU A 238 -5.31 6.69 18.35
CA LEU A 238 -6.64 7.29 18.36
C LEU A 238 -7.65 6.46 19.17
N THR A 239 -7.54 5.13 19.13
CA THR A 239 -8.41 4.24 19.92
C THR A 239 -8.11 4.36 21.41
N VAL A 240 -6.83 4.41 21.80
CA VAL A 240 -6.41 4.55 23.22
C VAL A 240 -6.84 5.88 23.84
N ILE A 241 -6.82 6.97 23.06
CA ILE A 241 -7.33 8.28 23.52
C ILE A 241 -8.86 8.46 23.30
N GLU A 242 -9.56 7.38 22.95
CA GLU A 242 -11.02 7.31 22.81
C GLU A 242 -11.63 8.34 21.84
N VAL A 243 -10.97 8.54 20.69
CA VAL A 243 -11.48 9.44 19.65
C VAL A 243 -12.75 8.86 19.03
N ASP A 244 -13.76 9.69 18.83
CA ASP A 244 -15.02 9.28 18.22
C ASP A 244 -14.90 8.95 16.71
N SER A 245 -15.80 8.11 16.22
CA SER A 245 -15.75 7.60 14.83
C SER A 245 -15.87 8.68 13.75
N THR A 246 -16.61 9.78 14.02
CA THR A 246 -16.73 10.88 13.07
C THR A 246 -15.42 11.66 12.95
N THR A 247 -14.74 11.89 14.07
CA THR A 247 -13.40 12.49 14.08
C THR A 247 -12.39 11.61 13.37
N PHE A 248 -12.43 10.27 13.53
CA PHE A 248 -11.67 9.33 12.71
C PHE A 248 -11.90 9.59 11.22
N GLY A 249 -13.16 9.69 10.78
CA GLY A 249 -13.51 9.96 9.40
C GLY A 249 -12.85 11.24 8.85
N TYR A 250 -12.91 12.33 9.58
CA TYR A 250 -12.29 13.61 9.19
C TYR A 250 -10.77 13.52 9.16
N ILE A 251 -10.14 12.88 10.14
CA ILE A 251 -8.68 12.72 10.19
C ILE A 251 -8.18 11.93 8.98
N PHE A 252 -8.83 10.80 8.66
CA PHE A 252 -8.41 9.97 7.51
C PHE A 252 -8.72 10.62 6.17
N ALA A 253 -9.78 11.41 6.06
CA ALA A 253 -10.03 12.24 4.87
C ALA A 253 -8.92 13.28 4.67
N ALA A 254 -8.56 14.03 5.72
CA ALA A 254 -7.45 14.97 5.68
C ALA A 254 -6.12 14.30 5.36
N ALA A 255 -5.89 13.08 5.88
CA ALA A 255 -4.71 12.28 5.62
C ALA A 255 -4.59 11.89 4.13
N SER A 256 -5.68 11.46 3.49
CA SER A 256 -5.73 11.13 2.05
C SER A 256 -5.43 12.35 1.19
N ILE A 257 -6.00 13.51 1.53
CA ILE A 257 -5.70 14.78 0.84
C ILE A 257 -4.22 15.14 1.01
N THR A 258 -3.69 15.02 2.21
CA THR A 258 -2.29 15.37 2.52
C THR A 258 -1.30 14.45 1.79
N ALA A 259 -1.60 13.15 1.69
CA ALA A 259 -0.82 12.21 0.89
C ALA A 259 -0.83 12.58 -0.60
N SER A 260 -1.99 13.02 -1.13
CA SER A 260 -2.11 13.50 -2.50
C SER A 260 -1.24 14.74 -2.74
N ILE A 261 -1.24 15.70 -1.80
CA ILE A 261 -0.36 16.89 -1.87
C ILE A 261 1.12 16.46 -1.87
N GLY A 262 1.51 15.53 -0.99
CA GLY A 262 2.87 14.97 -0.97
C GLY A 262 3.29 14.39 -2.32
N SER A 263 2.40 13.66 -2.98
CA SER A 263 2.64 13.10 -4.31
C SER A 263 2.80 14.15 -5.40
N LEU A 264 2.07 15.26 -5.33
CA LEU A 264 2.15 16.37 -6.30
C LEU A 264 3.45 17.17 -6.16
N VAL A 265 3.94 17.37 -4.93
CA VAL A 265 5.14 18.19 -4.67
C VAL A 265 6.43 17.39 -4.62
N GLN A 266 6.39 16.07 -4.80
CA GLN A 266 7.55 15.17 -4.70
C GLN A 266 8.73 15.58 -5.60
N GLU A 267 8.45 16.12 -6.79
CA GLU A 267 9.49 16.59 -7.71
C GLU A 267 10.24 17.80 -7.14
N LYS A 268 9.53 18.76 -6.52
CA LYS A 268 10.14 19.90 -5.85
C LYS A 268 11.01 19.46 -4.67
N ILE A 269 10.53 18.46 -3.90
CA ILE A 269 11.29 17.87 -2.78
C ILE A 269 12.56 17.21 -3.31
N SER A 270 12.45 16.38 -4.35
CA SER A 270 13.60 15.70 -4.96
C SER A 270 14.61 16.68 -5.54
N LYS A 271 14.17 17.78 -6.17
CA LYS A 271 15.06 18.84 -6.68
C LYS A 271 15.77 19.59 -5.56
N LYS A 272 15.10 19.84 -4.43
CA LYS A 272 15.65 20.57 -3.28
C LYS A 272 16.68 19.74 -2.52
N PHE A 273 16.35 18.49 -2.16
CA PHE A 273 17.22 17.64 -1.33
C PHE A 273 18.12 16.72 -2.14
N ARG A 274 17.87 16.56 -3.44
CA ARG A 274 18.69 15.78 -4.38
C ARG A 274 18.97 14.36 -3.86
N ASN A 275 20.27 13.98 -3.74
CA ASN A 275 20.71 12.67 -3.25
C ASN A 275 20.40 12.42 -1.76
N GLN A 276 20.06 13.45 -0.99
CA GLN A 276 19.68 13.35 0.42
C GLN A 276 18.16 13.22 0.61
N THR A 277 17.36 13.19 -0.46
CA THR A 277 15.89 13.17 -0.39
C THR A 277 15.38 12.00 0.46
N LEU A 278 15.83 10.77 0.19
CA LEU A 278 15.38 9.60 0.95
C LEU A 278 15.89 9.64 2.39
N THR A 279 17.11 10.10 2.63
CA THR A 279 17.68 10.26 3.96
C THR A 279 16.87 11.26 4.78
N PHE A 280 16.62 12.45 4.24
CA PHE A 280 15.85 13.48 4.92
C PHE A 280 14.43 12.99 5.24
N MET A 281 13.72 12.42 4.26
CA MET A 281 12.35 11.96 4.44
C MET A 281 12.26 10.83 5.47
N SER A 282 13.16 9.85 5.42
CA SER A 282 13.10 8.71 6.32
C SER A 282 13.48 9.06 7.75
N LEU A 283 14.51 9.88 7.95
CA LEU A 283 14.92 10.31 9.30
C LEU A 283 13.88 11.23 9.95
N THR A 284 13.33 12.21 9.22
CA THR A 284 12.24 13.05 9.74
C THR A 284 10.98 12.28 10.03
N TYR A 285 10.69 11.25 9.21
CA TYR A 285 9.57 10.35 9.44
C TYR A 285 9.73 9.59 10.76
N VAL A 286 10.89 9.01 11.01
CA VAL A 286 11.13 8.25 12.25
C VAL A 286 11.28 9.17 13.46
N ALA A 287 11.85 10.37 13.32
CA ALA A 287 11.86 11.37 14.38
C ALA A 287 10.44 11.74 14.85
N SER A 288 9.46 11.69 13.94
CA SER A 288 8.06 11.94 14.31
C SER A 288 7.48 10.89 15.26
N PHE A 289 7.98 9.64 15.25
CA PHE A 289 7.60 8.61 16.23
C PHE A 289 8.10 8.98 17.62
N VAL A 290 9.37 9.38 17.74
CA VAL A 290 9.94 9.81 19.02
C VAL A 290 9.19 11.03 19.55
N PHE A 291 8.88 11.98 18.67
CA PHE A 291 8.18 13.21 19.04
C PHE A 291 6.78 12.94 19.64
N ILE A 292 5.93 12.18 18.95
CA ILE A 292 4.60 11.84 19.46
C ILE A 292 4.67 10.94 20.70
N GLY A 293 5.65 10.01 20.73
CA GLY A 293 5.85 9.12 21.86
C GLY A 293 6.23 9.88 23.13
N VAL A 294 7.18 10.81 23.05
CA VAL A 294 7.60 11.65 24.19
C VAL A 294 6.44 12.52 24.69
N ILE A 295 5.70 13.17 23.78
CA ILE A 295 4.54 13.97 24.17
C ILE A 295 3.48 13.10 24.87
N SER A 296 3.24 11.90 24.37
CA SER A 296 2.26 10.97 24.97
C SER A 296 2.69 10.45 26.36
N ILE A 297 3.98 10.52 26.70
CA ILE A 297 4.48 10.19 28.04
C ILE A 297 4.39 11.42 28.96
N LEU A 298 4.63 12.62 28.44
CA LEU A 298 4.69 13.84 29.24
C LEU A 298 3.34 14.44 29.59
N THR A 299 2.27 14.13 28.83
CA THR A 299 0.93 14.70 29.04
C THR A 299 -0.17 13.69 28.82
N THR A 300 -1.22 13.81 29.61
CA THR A 300 -2.49 13.08 29.46
C THR A 300 -3.61 13.99 28.94
N ASN A 301 -3.30 15.24 28.59
CA ASN A 301 -4.30 16.19 28.10
C ASN A 301 -4.80 15.75 26.71
N TYR A 302 -6.09 15.41 26.63
CA TYR A 302 -6.74 14.92 25.42
C TYR A 302 -6.52 15.83 24.20
N ASN A 303 -6.72 17.16 24.34
CA ASN A 303 -6.60 18.10 23.25
C ASN A 303 -5.15 18.18 22.72
N VAL A 304 -4.16 18.16 23.61
CA VAL A 304 -2.74 18.18 23.24
C VAL A 304 -2.38 16.89 22.48
N LEU A 305 -2.82 15.74 23.00
CA LEU A 305 -2.59 14.44 22.35
C LEU A 305 -3.26 14.36 20.99
N LEU A 306 -4.53 14.76 20.89
CA LEU A 306 -5.27 14.72 19.63
C LEU A 306 -4.63 15.63 18.56
N VAL A 307 -4.38 16.89 18.90
CA VAL A 307 -3.78 17.84 17.92
C VAL A 307 -2.38 17.39 17.49
N THR A 308 -1.54 16.99 18.45
CA THR A 308 -0.20 16.50 18.14
C THR A 308 -0.24 15.25 17.27
N GLY A 309 -1.10 14.28 17.63
CA GLY A 309 -1.30 13.06 16.86
C GLY A 309 -1.72 13.34 15.43
N ILE A 310 -2.70 14.22 15.24
CA ILE A 310 -3.17 14.63 13.89
C ILE A 310 -2.02 15.26 13.09
N VAL A 311 -1.32 16.24 13.65
CA VAL A 311 -0.23 16.95 12.94
C VAL A 311 0.87 15.98 12.53
N VAL A 312 1.28 15.09 13.43
CA VAL A 312 2.29 14.06 13.15
C VAL A 312 1.80 13.11 12.06
N TYR A 313 0.57 12.65 12.15
CA TYR A 313 0.05 11.71 11.15
C TYR A 313 -0.11 12.34 9.75
N LEU A 314 -0.59 13.57 9.67
CA LEU A 314 -0.66 14.30 8.40
C LEU A 314 0.73 14.49 7.80
N PHE A 315 1.75 14.82 8.62
CA PHE A 315 3.14 14.87 8.17
C PHE A 315 3.63 13.50 7.65
N GLN A 316 3.32 12.41 8.36
CA GLN A 316 3.67 11.06 7.93
C GLN A 316 2.99 10.69 6.61
N MET A 317 1.72 11.05 6.42
CA MET A 317 0.98 10.80 5.19
C MET A 317 1.50 11.64 4.01
N PHE A 318 1.93 12.87 4.25
CA PHE A 318 2.62 13.70 3.25
C PHE A 318 3.88 13.01 2.72
N ILE A 319 4.74 12.52 3.64
CA ILE A 319 5.96 11.78 3.27
C ILE A 319 5.61 10.48 2.53
N ARG A 320 4.62 9.72 3.00
CA ARG A 320 4.17 8.48 2.35
C ARG A 320 3.73 8.70 0.92
N GLY A 321 2.99 9.79 0.65
CA GLY A 321 2.56 10.15 -0.70
C GLY A 321 3.73 10.43 -1.64
N ALA A 322 4.70 11.23 -1.19
CA ALA A 322 5.90 11.56 -1.96
C ALA A 322 6.81 10.35 -2.18
N TYR A 323 7.04 9.56 -1.13
CA TYR A 323 7.93 8.38 -1.13
C TYR A 323 7.59 7.39 -2.25
N ARG A 324 6.32 7.02 -2.40
CA ARG A 324 5.90 6.04 -3.41
C ARG A 324 6.34 6.40 -4.83
N ILE A 325 6.27 7.69 -5.18
CA ILE A 325 6.65 8.16 -6.52
C ILE A 325 8.16 8.26 -6.65
N ILE A 326 8.84 8.74 -5.61
CA ILE A 326 10.30 8.90 -5.61
C ILE A 326 10.99 7.54 -5.80
N VAL A 327 10.61 6.51 -5.04
CA VAL A 327 11.18 5.16 -5.18
C VAL A 327 10.89 4.58 -6.56
N LYS A 328 9.68 4.72 -7.08
CA LYS A 328 9.34 4.31 -8.45
C LYS A 328 10.25 4.97 -9.50
N ASN A 329 10.54 6.26 -9.32
CA ASN A 329 11.43 6.99 -10.22
C ASN A 329 12.88 6.48 -10.12
N TYR A 330 13.38 6.21 -8.89
CA TYR A 330 14.71 5.63 -8.72
C TYR A 330 14.82 4.26 -9.40
N VAL A 331 13.89 3.34 -9.16
CA VAL A 331 13.88 2.02 -9.82
C VAL A 331 13.80 2.17 -11.34
N SER A 332 12.96 3.08 -11.84
CA SER A 332 12.80 3.33 -13.27
C SER A 332 14.05 3.88 -13.94
N ASN A 333 14.83 4.70 -13.22
CA ASN A 333 16.07 5.28 -13.75
C ASN A 333 17.22 4.28 -13.83
N PHE A 334 17.20 3.23 -13.01
CA PHE A 334 18.21 2.18 -13.01
C PHE A 334 17.91 1.04 -13.99
N THR A 335 16.74 1.03 -14.67
CA THR A 335 16.28 -0.15 -15.40
C THR A 335 15.83 0.17 -16.81
N THR A 336 16.05 -0.77 -17.72
CA THR A 336 15.48 -0.75 -19.07
C THR A 336 13.99 -1.07 -19.02
N SER A 337 13.23 -0.68 -20.04
CA SER A 337 11.77 -0.92 -20.11
C SER A 337 11.41 -2.42 -20.02
N ALA A 338 12.29 -3.31 -20.51
CA ALA A 338 12.07 -4.76 -20.50
C ALA A 338 12.12 -5.37 -19.09
N ILE A 339 13.00 -4.86 -18.22
CA ILE A 339 13.25 -5.42 -16.87
C ILE A 339 12.45 -4.67 -15.81
N ARG A 340 12.03 -3.43 -16.08
CA ARG A 340 11.33 -2.54 -15.13
C ARG A 340 10.13 -3.19 -14.45
N SER A 341 9.27 -3.85 -15.20
CA SER A 341 8.06 -4.51 -14.65
C SER A 341 8.42 -5.61 -13.66
N LYS A 342 9.43 -6.44 -13.98
CA LYS A 342 9.92 -7.51 -13.09
C LYS A 342 10.47 -6.94 -11.78
N LEU A 343 11.28 -5.88 -11.88
CA LEU A 343 11.86 -5.25 -10.70
C LEU A 343 10.82 -4.57 -9.82
N MET A 344 9.81 -3.91 -10.38
CA MET A 344 8.70 -3.34 -9.62
C MET A 344 7.94 -4.41 -8.83
N SER A 345 7.73 -5.60 -9.41
CA SER A 345 7.11 -6.72 -8.70
C SER A 345 7.96 -7.20 -7.52
N ILE A 346 9.29 -7.26 -7.68
CA ILE A 346 10.20 -7.67 -6.60
C ILE A 346 10.25 -6.60 -5.49
N TYR A 347 10.23 -5.30 -5.84
CA TYR A 347 10.12 -4.24 -4.85
C TYR A 347 8.82 -4.33 -4.06
N TYR A 348 7.69 -4.59 -4.73
CA TYR A 348 6.41 -4.81 -4.07
C TYR A 348 6.45 -6.01 -3.10
N LEU A 349 7.08 -7.12 -3.50
CA LEU A 349 7.29 -8.26 -2.62
C LEU A 349 8.15 -7.91 -1.40
N ALA A 350 9.24 -7.16 -1.59
CA ALA A 350 10.12 -6.74 -0.51
C ALA A 350 9.41 -5.76 0.47
N GLU A 351 8.59 -4.86 -0.05
CA GLU A 351 7.78 -3.95 0.75
C GLU A 351 6.80 -4.72 1.66
N ASN A 352 6.07 -5.69 1.11
CA ASN A 352 5.16 -6.53 1.89
C ASN A 352 5.92 -7.42 2.89
N PHE A 353 7.10 -7.94 2.51
CA PHE A 353 7.94 -8.73 3.41
C PHE A 353 8.41 -7.92 4.62
N GLY A 354 8.90 -6.69 4.38
CA GLY A 354 9.25 -5.76 5.46
C GLY A 354 8.06 -5.45 6.37
N SER A 355 6.89 -5.19 5.78
CA SER A 355 5.66 -4.94 6.54
C SER A 355 5.26 -6.13 7.41
N ALA A 356 5.26 -7.34 6.85
CA ALA A 356 4.89 -8.54 7.58
C ALA A 356 5.81 -8.77 8.79
N ILE A 357 7.14 -8.75 8.60
CA ILE A 357 8.10 -8.98 9.67
C ILE A 357 7.94 -7.95 10.79
N ILE A 358 7.89 -6.67 10.43
CA ILE A 358 7.86 -5.61 11.45
C ILE A 358 6.51 -5.63 12.19
N LEU A 359 5.39 -5.85 11.50
CA LEU A 359 4.07 -5.95 12.14
C LEU A 359 4.00 -7.12 13.13
N PHE A 360 4.59 -8.28 12.80
CA PHE A 360 4.67 -9.39 13.75
C PHE A 360 5.56 -9.08 14.96
N ILE A 361 6.68 -8.37 14.76
CA ILE A 361 7.57 -7.99 15.87
C ILE A 361 6.87 -7.03 16.84
N ILE A 362 6.13 -6.03 16.30
CA ILE A 362 5.48 -5.01 17.13
C ILE A 362 4.14 -5.47 17.75
N SER A 363 3.61 -6.61 17.35
CA SER A 363 2.28 -7.05 17.80
C SER A 363 2.19 -7.18 19.32
N LYS A 364 3.02 -8.02 19.93
CA LYS A 364 2.99 -8.26 21.38
C LYS A 364 3.21 -7.02 22.25
N PRO A 365 4.18 -6.13 21.97
CA PRO A 365 4.35 -4.88 22.69
C PRO A 365 3.09 -4.03 22.80
N LEU A 366 2.17 -4.06 21.82
CA LEU A 366 0.95 -3.25 21.81
C LEU A 366 -0.03 -3.56 22.94
N ASP A 367 -0.04 -4.77 23.47
CA ASP A 367 -0.91 -5.16 24.58
C ASP A 367 -0.23 -5.00 25.95
N ILE A 368 1.11 -4.85 25.98
CA ILE A 368 1.89 -4.87 27.23
C ILE A 368 2.26 -3.46 27.69
N PHE A 369 2.62 -2.58 26.75
CA PHE A 369 3.18 -1.27 27.06
C PHE A 369 2.26 -0.13 26.64
N PRO A 370 2.31 1.01 27.36
CA PRO A 370 1.59 2.22 26.95
C PRO A 370 2.03 2.68 25.55
N ILE A 371 1.09 3.17 24.75
CA ILE A 371 1.32 3.53 23.34
C ILE A 371 2.43 4.58 23.17
N GLY A 372 2.56 5.55 24.10
CA GLY A 372 3.64 6.55 24.08
C GLY A 372 5.01 5.93 24.20
N LEU A 373 5.17 4.93 25.09
CA LEU A 373 6.43 4.19 25.23
C LEU A 373 6.76 3.40 23.97
N ILE A 374 5.75 2.73 23.40
CA ILE A 374 5.91 1.96 22.15
C ILE A 374 6.38 2.87 21.00
N TYR A 375 5.77 4.03 20.81
CA TYR A 375 6.18 5.01 19.82
C TYR A 375 7.63 5.44 20.02
N THR A 376 8.00 5.77 21.26
CA THR A 376 9.36 6.24 21.58
C THR A 376 10.40 5.15 21.31
N MET A 377 10.19 3.93 21.84
CA MET A 377 11.11 2.81 21.67
C MET A 377 11.24 2.40 20.19
N SER A 378 10.10 2.30 19.49
CA SER A 378 10.10 1.99 18.04
C SER A 378 10.82 3.07 17.26
N GLY A 379 10.64 4.35 17.60
CA GLY A 379 11.35 5.46 16.97
C GLY A 379 12.86 5.35 17.11
N PHE A 380 13.37 4.99 18.29
CA PHE A 380 14.81 4.74 18.48
C PHE A 380 15.32 3.53 17.70
N VAL A 381 14.64 2.39 17.78
CA VAL A 381 15.01 1.16 17.06
C VAL A 381 15.03 1.39 15.54
N PHE A 382 13.97 2.03 15.01
CA PHE A 382 13.89 2.37 13.59
C PHE A 382 14.94 3.39 13.17
N SER A 383 15.29 4.34 14.03
CA SER A 383 16.38 5.30 13.76
C SER A 383 17.71 4.59 13.57
N VAL A 384 18.06 3.68 14.49
CA VAL A 384 19.30 2.90 14.40
C VAL A 384 19.33 2.05 13.14
N ALA A 385 18.23 1.31 12.87
CA ALA A 385 18.12 0.46 11.70
C ALA A 385 18.21 1.28 10.39
N LEU A 386 17.51 2.42 10.32
CA LEU A 386 17.56 3.31 9.17
C LEU A 386 18.92 3.93 8.94
N ILE A 387 19.61 4.40 9.99
CA ILE A 387 20.96 4.95 9.86
C ILE A 387 21.91 3.90 9.29
N ALA A 388 21.83 2.65 9.76
CA ALA A 388 22.65 1.55 9.24
C ALA A 388 22.36 1.31 7.74
N VAL A 389 21.07 1.25 7.35
CA VAL A 389 20.66 1.04 5.96
C VAL A 389 21.00 2.25 5.08
N LEU A 390 20.82 3.47 5.57
CA LEU A 390 21.19 4.69 4.85
C LEU A 390 22.69 4.79 4.62
N ASN A 391 23.51 4.44 5.60
CA ASN A 391 24.97 4.38 5.44
C ASN A 391 25.36 3.33 4.38
N TYR A 392 24.73 2.14 4.43
CA TYR A 392 24.91 1.13 3.39
C TYR A 392 24.49 1.65 2.02
N MET A 393 23.36 2.33 1.93
CA MET A 393 22.81 2.91 0.69
C MET A 393 23.73 4.01 0.14
N GLN A 394 24.24 4.91 0.98
CA GLN A 394 25.16 6.00 0.56
C GLN A 394 26.46 5.47 -0.05
N THR A 395 27.01 4.41 0.49
CA THR A 395 28.21 3.77 -0.06
C THR A 395 27.97 3.10 -1.44
N ARG A 396 26.71 2.86 -1.80
CA ARG A 396 26.33 2.13 -3.03
C ARG A 396 25.60 3.00 -4.06
N ILE A 397 24.82 4.01 -3.63
CA ILE A 397 23.97 4.86 -4.47
C ILE A 397 24.48 6.33 -4.51
N GLY A 398 25.69 6.60 -4.24
CA GLY A 398 26.28 7.92 -4.04
C GLY A 398 26.15 8.95 -5.18
N LEU A 399 25.30 8.73 -6.20
CA LEU A 399 25.09 9.64 -7.32
C LEU A 399 23.67 10.21 -7.29
N LYS A 400 23.53 11.50 -7.68
CA LYS A 400 22.23 12.12 -7.94
C LYS A 400 21.54 11.40 -9.12
N PRO A 401 20.21 11.29 -9.15
CA PRO A 401 19.49 10.74 -10.30
C PRO A 401 19.90 11.40 -11.63
N GLU A 402 20.18 12.69 -11.60
CA GLU A 402 20.62 13.49 -12.74
C GLU A 402 22.07 13.17 -13.19
N GLN A 403 22.86 12.56 -12.34
CA GLN A 403 24.26 12.17 -12.59
C GLN A 403 24.41 10.70 -13.01
N TYR A 404 23.32 9.94 -13.11
CA TYR A 404 23.34 8.59 -13.65
C TYR A 404 23.66 8.65 -15.14
N THR A 405 24.91 8.39 -15.48
CA THR A 405 25.36 8.30 -16.88
C THR A 405 24.79 7.05 -17.55
N LYS A 406 24.82 7.01 -18.90
CA LYS A 406 24.53 5.78 -19.66
C LYS A 406 25.32 4.58 -19.13
N ARG A 407 26.54 4.79 -18.66
CA ARG A 407 27.43 3.78 -18.09
C ARG A 407 26.93 3.21 -16.75
N ASP A 408 26.31 4.03 -15.92
CA ASP A 408 25.65 3.56 -14.69
C ASP A 408 24.38 2.76 -14.95
N ARG A 409 23.77 2.96 -16.12
CA ARG A 409 22.60 2.19 -16.58
C ARG A 409 23.02 0.90 -17.31
N LEU A 410 24.17 0.89 -17.97
CA LEU A 410 24.71 -0.24 -18.75
C LEU A 410 25.44 -1.27 -17.87
N ASN A 411 26.02 -0.86 -16.75
CA ASN A 411 26.58 -1.81 -15.75
C ASN A 411 25.51 -2.65 -15.03
N LEU A 412 24.27 -2.54 -15.44
CA LEU A 412 23.15 -3.36 -14.99
C LEU A 412 22.88 -4.55 -15.91
N ASP A 413 23.50 -4.57 -17.10
CA ASP A 413 23.35 -5.62 -18.12
C ASP A 413 24.53 -6.62 -18.11
N ASP A 414 25.57 -6.36 -17.30
CA ASP A 414 26.67 -7.28 -16.96
C ASP A 414 26.39 -8.00 -15.61
#